data_a5ba138a549afda647fb5227d14f7df8
#
_entry.id   a5ba138a549afda647fb5227d14f7df8
#
_cell.length_a   1.000
_cell.length_b   1.000
_cell.length_c   1.000
_cell.angle_alpha   90.00
_cell.angle_beta   90.00
_cell.angle_gamma   90.00
#
_symmetry.space_group_name_H-M   'P 1'
#
loop_
_entity.id
_entity.type
_entity.pdbx_description
1 polymer ?
#
loop_
_entity_poly.entity_id
_entity_poly.type
_entity_poly.pdbx_seq_one_letter_code
_entity_poly.pdbx_strand_id
1 'polypeptide(L)'
;EDDDLAKEKAEKLLSELTPENFTEKGKSLSNNQDIIYQDLGTFGTTAMVKEFEEALRDVPSNTVVNKVIKTKFGYHIAYVKKNDNNQQWEVEHILIVPYPSEKTVTEKLEKLNKVKAEIEAGTLTLNDKIDEDVIQSFDAKGITPDGVIPDFVYNPEIAKAVFSTELNKVGIINPNKATIVVFQKTKEVKAEDANFDKSKEQVKSDYINNKVAEYMSKLF
;
A
#
# COMPACT_ATOMS: atom_id res chain seq x y z
N GLU A 1 -0.31 10.53 16.16
CA GLU A 1 -0.19 11.77 15.34
C GLU A 1 -0.84 11.58 13.97
N ASP A 2 -0.41 10.61 13.14
CA ASP A 2 -1.01 10.40 11.82
C ASP A 2 -2.47 9.91 11.89
N ASP A 3 -2.81 9.11 12.89
CA ASP A 3 -4.19 8.68 13.16
C ASP A 3 -5.08 9.87 13.58
N ASP A 4 -4.56 10.77 14.39
CA ASP A 4 -5.26 11.99 14.80
C ASP A 4 -5.48 12.95 13.64
N LEU A 5 -4.47 13.12 12.77
CA LEU A 5 -4.58 13.91 11.55
C LEU A 5 -5.63 13.35 10.59
N ALA A 6 -5.69 12.04 10.43
CA ALA A 6 -6.72 11.39 9.61
C ALA A 6 -8.12 11.59 10.21
N LYS A 7 -8.25 11.51 11.54
CA LYS A 7 -9.50 11.79 12.24
C LYS A 7 -9.95 13.24 12.05
N GLU A 8 -9.08 14.21 12.31
CA GLU A 8 -9.39 15.63 12.12
C GLU A 8 -9.81 15.94 10.67
N LYS A 9 -9.12 15.34 9.70
CA LYS A 9 -9.45 15.46 8.28
C LYS A 9 -10.84 14.90 7.98
N ALA A 10 -11.20 13.76 8.57
CA ALA A 10 -12.51 13.16 8.42
C ALA A 10 -13.62 14.01 9.06
N GLU A 11 -13.39 14.50 10.26
CA GLU A 11 -14.35 15.36 10.97
C GLU A 11 -14.60 16.69 10.24
N LYS A 12 -13.53 17.31 9.73
CA LYS A 12 -13.63 18.50 8.90
C LYS A 12 -14.42 18.23 7.62
N LEU A 13 -14.08 17.15 6.91
CA LEU A 13 -14.76 16.79 5.67
C LEU A 13 -16.24 16.49 5.92
N LEU A 14 -16.57 15.77 7.00
CA LEU A 14 -17.95 15.47 7.36
C LEU A 14 -18.78 16.73 7.51
N SER A 15 -18.23 17.80 8.09
CA SER A 15 -18.95 19.07 8.29
C SER A 15 -19.32 19.79 6.98
N GLU A 16 -18.71 19.40 5.86
CA GLU A 16 -18.90 19.99 4.53
C GLU A 16 -19.79 19.12 3.61
N LEU A 17 -20.14 17.91 4.05
CA LEU A 17 -20.86 16.94 3.23
C LEU A 17 -22.37 16.99 3.47
N THR A 18 -23.11 16.95 2.38
CA THR A 18 -24.57 16.80 2.34
C THR A 18 -24.94 15.67 1.39
N PRO A 19 -26.18 15.13 1.44
CA PRO A 19 -26.61 14.11 0.48
C PRO A 19 -26.40 14.53 -0.98
N GLU A 20 -26.59 15.82 -1.29
CA GLU A 20 -26.52 16.36 -2.66
C GLU A 20 -25.10 16.44 -3.21
N ASN A 21 -24.09 16.67 -2.32
CA ASN A 21 -22.71 16.87 -2.77
C ASN A 21 -21.80 15.68 -2.50
N PHE A 22 -22.26 14.64 -1.79
CA PHE A 22 -21.44 13.54 -1.29
C PHE A 22 -20.67 12.82 -2.41
N THR A 23 -21.40 12.37 -3.42
CA THR A 23 -20.85 11.59 -4.53
C THR A 23 -19.80 12.37 -5.32
N GLU A 24 -20.13 13.61 -5.69
CA GLU A 24 -19.23 14.43 -6.50
C GLU A 24 -17.97 14.81 -5.71
N LYS A 25 -18.16 15.24 -4.47
CA LYS A 25 -17.05 15.64 -3.59
C LYS A 25 -16.17 14.43 -3.25
N GLY A 26 -16.77 13.27 -2.97
CA GLY A 26 -16.04 12.02 -2.72
C GLY A 26 -15.16 11.62 -3.90
N LYS A 27 -15.72 11.61 -5.10
CA LYS A 27 -14.97 11.31 -6.34
C LYS A 27 -13.83 12.32 -6.58
N SER A 28 -14.08 13.60 -6.38
CA SER A 28 -13.08 14.66 -6.63
C SER A 28 -11.89 14.60 -5.64
N LEU A 29 -12.13 14.15 -4.41
CA LEU A 29 -11.11 14.06 -3.36
C LEU A 29 -10.35 12.74 -3.37
N SER A 30 -10.89 11.69 -4.00
CA SER A 30 -10.28 10.36 -4.02
C SER A 30 -8.94 10.38 -4.74
N ASN A 31 -7.89 9.97 -4.05
CA ASN A 31 -6.50 9.97 -4.56
C ASN A 31 -5.81 8.60 -4.43
N ASN A 32 -6.54 7.56 -4.01
CA ASN A 32 -6.07 6.18 -3.80
C ASN A 32 -4.91 6.02 -2.80
N GLN A 33 -4.59 7.07 -2.04
CA GLN A 33 -3.57 7.02 -0.99
C GLN A 33 -4.24 7.13 0.38
N ASP A 34 -4.61 8.34 0.76
CA ASP A 34 -5.21 8.63 2.06
C ASP A 34 -6.72 8.94 1.99
N ILE A 35 -7.28 9.14 0.80
CA ILE A 35 -8.73 9.33 0.60
C ILE A 35 -9.23 8.36 -0.48
N ILE A 36 -10.20 7.54 -0.11
CA ILE A 36 -10.81 6.56 -1.00
C ILE A 36 -12.33 6.76 -0.99
N TYR A 37 -12.91 7.06 -2.14
CA TYR A 37 -14.36 7.07 -2.32
C TYR A 37 -14.80 5.75 -2.96
N GLN A 38 -15.88 5.17 -2.42
CA GLN A 38 -16.50 3.97 -3.00
C GLN A 38 -18.02 4.04 -2.88
N ASP A 39 -18.70 3.65 -3.96
CA ASP A 39 -20.10 3.24 -3.92
C ASP A 39 -20.12 1.74 -3.58
N LEU A 40 -20.62 1.42 -2.38
CA LEU A 40 -20.69 0.04 -1.88
C LEU A 40 -21.89 -0.71 -2.44
N GLY A 41 -22.77 -0.01 -3.17
CA GLY A 41 -24.03 -0.57 -3.65
C GLY A 41 -24.93 -1.01 -2.51
N THR A 42 -25.76 -2.03 -2.78
CA THR A 42 -26.69 -2.60 -1.80
C THR A 42 -26.08 -3.82 -1.12
N PHE A 43 -26.09 -3.84 0.20
CA PHE A 43 -25.63 -4.97 1.01
C PHE A 43 -26.55 -5.23 2.21
N GLY A 44 -26.55 -6.48 2.70
CA GLY A 44 -27.28 -6.90 3.89
C GLY A 44 -26.42 -6.90 5.15
N THR A 45 -26.99 -7.35 6.25
CA THR A 45 -26.30 -7.54 7.53
C THR A 45 -25.17 -8.55 7.43
N THR A 46 -24.09 -8.33 8.18
CA THR A 46 -22.86 -9.14 8.21
C THR A 46 -21.97 -9.05 6.97
N ALA A 47 -22.27 -8.16 6.05
CA ALA A 47 -21.43 -7.94 4.85
C ALA A 47 -20.23 -7.01 5.13
N MET A 48 -20.37 -6.12 6.10
CA MET A 48 -19.35 -5.13 6.46
C MET A 48 -18.82 -5.37 7.89
N VAL A 49 -17.78 -4.63 8.26
CA VAL A 49 -17.28 -4.69 9.64
C VAL A 49 -18.32 -4.14 10.61
N LYS A 50 -18.35 -4.71 11.81
CA LYS A 50 -19.37 -4.46 12.83
C LYS A 50 -19.56 -2.96 13.13
N GLU A 51 -18.47 -2.25 13.30
CA GLU A 51 -18.48 -0.83 13.65
C GLU A 51 -19.13 0.01 12.55
N PHE A 52 -18.96 -0.38 11.28
CA PHE A 52 -19.57 0.29 10.16
C PHE A 52 -21.08 0.03 10.10
N GLU A 53 -21.51 -1.23 10.21
CA GLU A 53 -22.95 -1.58 10.23
C GLU A 53 -23.71 -0.99 11.42
N GLU A 54 -23.10 -0.99 12.62
CA GLU A 54 -23.70 -0.38 13.80
C GLU A 54 -23.90 1.13 13.63
N ALA A 55 -23.03 1.78 12.87
CA ALA A 55 -23.16 3.21 12.59
C ALA A 55 -24.26 3.53 11.59
N LEU A 56 -24.64 2.58 10.72
CA LEU A 56 -25.74 2.73 9.75
C LEU A 56 -27.11 2.41 10.34
N ARG A 57 -27.14 1.73 11.49
CA ARG A 57 -28.39 1.31 12.13
C ARG A 57 -29.25 2.52 12.45
N ASP A 58 -30.52 2.44 12.09
CA ASP A 58 -31.56 3.49 12.32
C ASP A 58 -31.27 4.83 11.64
N VAL A 59 -30.25 4.90 10.77
CA VAL A 59 -30.01 6.09 9.94
C VAL A 59 -31.04 6.13 8.81
N PRO A 60 -31.80 7.23 8.68
CA PRO A 60 -32.79 7.35 7.60
C PRO A 60 -32.15 7.29 6.21
N SER A 61 -32.92 6.86 5.22
CA SER A 61 -32.53 6.99 3.81
C SER A 61 -32.24 8.44 3.44
N ASN A 62 -31.38 8.65 2.46
CA ASN A 62 -30.94 9.95 1.98
C ASN A 62 -30.28 10.81 3.08
N THR A 63 -29.41 10.20 3.89
CA THR A 63 -28.79 10.86 5.05
C THR A 63 -27.30 10.57 5.10
N VAL A 64 -26.48 11.61 5.28
CA VAL A 64 -25.06 11.46 5.67
C VAL A 64 -25.00 11.15 7.16
N VAL A 65 -24.31 10.09 7.55
CA VAL A 65 -24.14 9.72 8.96
C VAL A 65 -23.44 10.85 9.70
N ASN A 66 -24.01 11.33 10.77
CA ASN A 66 -23.59 12.55 11.50
C ASN A 66 -22.35 12.36 12.39
N LYS A 67 -21.64 11.26 12.23
CA LYS A 67 -20.39 10.95 12.95
C LYS A 67 -19.40 10.25 12.03
N VAL A 68 -18.12 10.47 12.28
CA VAL A 68 -17.04 9.70 11.68
C VAL A 68 -17.01 8.29 12.29
N ILE A 69 -16.89 7.28 11.46
CA ILE A 69 -16.89 5.87 11.84
C ILE A 69 -15.45 5.35 11.84
N LYS A 70 -14.90 5.01 13.00
CA LYS A 70 -13.58 4.38 13.11
C LYS A 70 -13.69 2.89 12.89
N THR A 71 -12.86 2.35 12.01
CA THR A 71 -12.64 0.90 11.82
C THR A 71 -11.14 0.60 11.76
N LYS A 72 -10.77 -0.67 11.63
CA LYS A 72 -9.38 -1.06 11.40
C LYS A 72 -8.78 -0.52 10.09
N PHE A 73 -9.60 -0.07 9.15
CA PHE A 73 -9.15 0.49 7.87
C PHE A 73 -8.89 2.00 7.91
N GLY A 74 -9.40 2.70 8.92
CA GLY A 74 -9.32 4.14 9.05
C GLY A 74 -10.65 4.76 9.47
N TYR A 75 -10.91 5.96 8.98
CA TYR A 75 -12.05 6.80 9.32
C TYR A 75 -13.01 6.91 8.13
N HIS A 76 -14.24 6.43 8.32
CA HIS A 76 -15.26 6.45 7.27
C HIS A 76 -16.26 7.56 7.52
N ILE A 77 -16.69 8.19 6.44
CA ILE A 77 -17.88 9.02 6.36
C ILE A 77 -18.83 8.28 5.44
N ALA A 78 -20.04 8.00 5.88
CA ALA A 78 -21.01 7.22 5.12
C ALA A 78 -22.23 8.06 4.73
N TYR A 79 -22.71 7.87 3.51
CA TYR A 79 -23.97 8.37 3.01
C TYR A 79 -24.91 7.20 2.75
N VAL A 80 -25.99 7.13 3.53
CA VAL A 80 -27.04 6.12 3.40
C VAL A 80 -28.04 6.59 2.35
N LYS A 81 -27.91 6.06 1.14
CA LYS A 81 -28.86 6.33 0.05
C LYS A 81 -30.21 5.70 0.33
N LYS A 82 -30.19 4.47 0.84
CA LYS A 82 -31.37 3.72 1.24
C LYS A 82 -31.11 2.88 2.47
N ASN A 83 -32.06 2.84 3.38
CA ASN A 83 -32.12 1.92 4.51
C ASN A 83 -33.46 1.20 4.49
N ASP A 84 -33.46 -0.11 4.29
CA ASP A 84 -34.64 -0.96 4.31
C ASP A 84 -34.78 -1.65 5.67
N ASN A 85 -35.29 -0.90 6.65
CA ASN A 85 -35.55 -1.36 8.02
C ASN A 85 -34.40 -2.09 8.69
N ASN A 86 -33.16 -1.64 8.43
CA ASN A 86 -31.93 -2.27 8.91
C ASN A 86 -31.68 -3.71 8.42
N GLN A 87 -32.36 -4.12 7.35
CA GLN A 87 -32.14 -5.42 6.70
C GLN A 87 -31.15 -5.30 5.53
N GLN A 88 -31.25 -4.20 4.81
CA GLN A 88 -30.36 -3.85 3.70
C GLN A 88 -30.11 -2.35 3.67
N TRP A 89 -28.89 -1.98 3.24
CA TRP A 89 -28.50 -0.59 3.04
C TRP A 89 -27.93 -0.43 1.63
N GLU A 90 -28.20 0.71 1.00
CA GLU A 90 -27.47 1.21 -0.15
C GLU A 90 -26.63 2.41 0.30
N VAL A 91 -25.31 2.31 0.22
CA VAL A 91 -24.38 3.23 0.86
C VAL A 91 -23.23 3.62 -0.06
N GLU A 92 -22.91 4.90 -0.04
CA GLU A 92 -21.60 5.39 -0.48
C GLU A 92 -20.76 5.74 0.74
N HIS A 93 -19.43 5.60 0.63
CA HIS A 93 -18.55 6.06 1.70
C HIS A 93 -17.29 6.75 1.18
N ILE A 94 -16.76 7.61 2.04
CA ILE A 94 -15.41 8.16 1.91
C ILE A 94 -14.59 7.62 3.07
N LEU A 95 -13.52 6.88 2.76
CA LEU A 95 -12.58 6.36 3.74
C LEU A 95 -11.34 7.26 3.75
N ILE A 96 -10.97 7.75 4.93
CA ILE A 96 -9.71 8.44 5.17
C ILE A 96 -8.81 7.47 5.92
N VAL A 97 -7.75 7.04 5.22
CA VAL A 97 -6.75 6.12 5.75
C VAL A 97 -5.69 6.93 6.49
N PRO A 98 -5.30 6.58 7.72
CA PRO A 98 -4.12 7.14 8.34
C PRO A 98 -2.90 6.85 7.46
N TYR A 99 -2.26 7.91 6.98
CA TYR A 99 -1.13 7.82 6.06
C TYR A 99 0.07 8.56 6.65
N PRO A 100 1.28 7.98 6.63
CA PRO A 100 2.43 8.60 7.27
C PRO A 100 2.69 10.02 6.77
N SER A 101 2.81 10.97 7.69
CA SER A 101 3.19 12.34 7.39
C SER A 101 4.66 12.41 6.94
N GLU A 102 5.05 13.49 6.28
CA GLU A 102 6.46 13.69 5.91
C GLU A 102 7.37 13.71 7.14
N LYS A 103 6.87 14.23 8.27
CA LYS A 103 7.58 14.22 9.55
C LYS A 103 7.81 12.79 10.03
N THR A 104 6.76 11.97 10.08
CA THR A 104 6.84 10.55 10.47
C THR A 104 7.84 9.77 9.61
N VAL A 105 7.78 9.97 8.28
CA VAL A 105 8.72 9.33 7.35
C VAL A 105 10.16 9.78 7.61
N THR A 106 10.38 11.08 7.83
CA THR A 106 11.72 11.64 8.10
C THR A 106 12.30 11.09 9.41
N GLU A 107 11.54 11.12 10.49
CA GLU A 107 11.97 10.58 11.79
C GLU A 107 12.31 9.09 11.71
N LYS A 108 11.51 8.32 10.96
CA LYS A 108 11.76 6.90 10.73
C LYS A 108 13.04 6.68 9.91
N LEU A 109 13.27 7.46 8.85
CA LEU A 109 14.48 7.38 8.05
C LEU A 109 15.74 7.76 8.85
N GLU A 110 15.67 8.76 9.72
CA GLU A 110 16.78 9.13 10.61
C GLU A 110 17.13 7.97 11.56
N LYS A 111 16.11 7.34 12.17
CA LYS A 111 16.29 6.15 13.02
C LYS A 111 16.96 5.01 12.24
N LEU A 112 16.47 4.72 11.05
CA LEU A 112 17.00 3.63 10.21
C LEU A 112 18.42 3.91 9.69
N ASN A 113 18.79 5.18 9.46
CA ASN A 113 20.15 5.54 9.10
C ASN A 113 21.15 5.31 10.26
N LYS A 114 20.73 5.47 11.52
CA LYS A 114 21.56 5.08 12.68
C LYS A 114 21.75 3.56 12.72
N VAL A 115 20.67 2.80 12.57
CA VAL A 115 20.71 1.33 12.48
C VAL A 115 21.62 0.86 11.35
N LYS A 116 21.54 1.48 10.15
CA LYS A 116 22.46 1.22 9.05
C LYS A 116 23.92 1.38 9.47
N ALA A 117 24.26 2.47 10.13
CA ALA A 117 25.64 2.72 10.60
C ALA A 117 26.11 1.63 11.58
N GLU A 118 25.24 1.18 12.49
CA GLU A 118 25.55 0.10 13.44
C GLU A 118 25.75 -1.25 12.75
N ILE A 119 24.94 -1.58 11.74
CA ILE A 119 25.12 -2.80 10.93
C ILE A 119 26.43 -2.73 10.15
N GLU A 120 26.73 -1.60 9.52
CA GLU A 120 27.96 -1.43 8.76
C GLU A 120 29.22 -1.41 9.63
N ALA A 121 29.09 -1.03 10.92
CA ALA A 121 30.14 -1.13 11.93
C ALA A 121 30.29 -2.54 12.53
N GLY A 122 29.34 -3.46 12.24
CA GLY A 122 29.33 -4.82 12.76
C GLY A 122 28.86 -4.96 14.21
N THR A 123 28.24 -3.94 14.77
CA THR A 123 27.67 -3.93 16.13
C THR A 123 26.24 -4.42 16.20
N LEU A 124 25.56 -4.48 15.05
CA LEU A 124 24.20 -4.98 14.87
C LEU A 124 24.10 -5.82 13.60
N THR A 125 23.12 -6.69 13.51
CA THR A 125 22.79 -7.43 12.26
C THR A 125 21.36 -7.15 11.84
N LEU A 126 21.04 -7.38 10.55
CA LEU A 126 19.66 -7.25 10.07
C LEU A 126 18.68 -8.23 10.70
N ASN A 127 19.18 -9.33 11.26
CA ASN A 127 18.36 -10.32 11.95
C ASN A 127 18.04 -9.92 13.40
N ASP A 128 18.77 -8.95 13.95
CA ASP A 128 18.40 -8.38 15.24
C ASP A 128 17.12 -7.56 15.10
N LYS A 129 16.39 -7.42 16.18
CA LYS A 129 15.14 -6.67 16.18
C LYS A 129 15.41 -5.18 15.94
N ILE A 130 15.33 -4.75 14.70
CA ILE A 130 15.68 -3.40 14.25
C ILE A 130 14.61 -2.39 14.66
N ASP A 131 13.33 -2.78 14.52
CA ASP A 131 12.19 -1.93 14.83
C ASP A 131 10.98 -2.79 15.20
N GLU A 132 10.13 -2.28 16.09
CA GLU A 132 8.87 -2.95 16.48
C GLU A 132 7.85 -2.94 15.35
N ASP A 133 8.02 -2.03 14.39
CA ASP A 133 7.14 -1.86 13.24
C ASP A 133 7.55 -2.68 12.01
N VAL A 134 8.51 -3.60 12.13
CA VAL A 134 8.88 -4.50 11.01
C VAL A 134 7.70 -5.43 10.72
N ILE A 135 7.12 -5.26 9.53
CA ILE A 135 5.95 -6.03 9.08
C ILE A 135 6.39 -7.37 8.49
N GLN A 136 7.48 -7.38 7.75
CA GLN A 136 7.99 -8.56 7.04
C GLN A 136 9.51 -8.52 6.91
N SER A 137 10.14 -9.68 7.11
CA SER A 137 11.57 -9.90 6.90
C SER A 137 11.76 -11.21 6.14
N PHE A 138 12.64 -11.25 5.16
CA PHE A 138 12.96 -12.44 4.36
C PHE A 138 14.31 -12.35 3.67
N ASP A 139 14.87 -13.51 3.30
CA ASP A 139 16.07 -13.62 2.47
C ASP A 139 15.66 -13.63 1.00
N ALA A 140 15.91 -12.51 0.30
CA ALA A 140 15.68 -12.43 -1.13
C ALA A 140 16.88 -12.98 -1.92
N LYS A 141 16.64 -13.96 -2.80
CA LYS A 141 17.65 -14.55 -3.68
C LYS A 141 17.21 -14.44 -5.13
N GLY A 142 18.17 -14.26 -6.06
CA GLY A 142 17.83 -14.20 -7.48
C GLY A 142 17.14 -12.91 -7.90
N ILE A 143 17.41 -11.80 -7.22
CA ILE A 143 16.94 -10.48 -7.66
C ILE A 143 17.59 -10.16 -9.00
N THR A 144 16.77 -9.73 -9.95
CA THR A 144 17.23 -9.38 -11.30
C THR A 144 17.13 -7.87 -11.55
N PRO A 145 17.96 -7.31 -12.44
CA PRO A 145 18.02 -5.86 -12.70
C PRO A 145 16.70 -5.27 -13.23
N ASP A 146 15.86 -6.09 -13.86
CA ASP A 146 14.55 -5.72 -14.39
C ASP A 146 13.46 -5.60 -13.34
N GLY A 147 13.76 -5.87 -12.06
CA GLY A 147 12.85 -5.62 -10.95
C GLY A 147 12.15 -6.85 -10.38
N VAL A 148 12.50 -8.05 -10.84
CA VAL A 148 11.97 -9.29 -10.24
C VAL A 148 12.66 -9.56 -8.91
N ILE A 149 11.87 -9.64 -7.85
CA ILE A 149 12.28 -10.00 -6.50
C ILE A 149 11.50 -11.26 -6.14
N PRO A 150 12.11 -12.46 -6.21
CA PRO A 150 11.43 -13.71 -5.89
C PRO A 150 10.81 -13.68 -4.49
N ASP A 151 9.62 -14.28 -4.36
CA ASP A 151 8.83 -14.34 -3.11
C ASP A 151 8.38 -12.98 -2.55
N PHE A 152 8.53 -11.91 -3.34
CA PHE A 152 8.09 -10.57 -3.00
C PHE A 152 7.25 -9.98 -4.14
N VAL A 153 7.37 -8.70 -4.37
CA VAL A 153 6.62 -7.99 -5.42
C VAL A 153 7.58 -7.50 -6.49
N TYR A 154 7.12 -7.46 -7.75
CA TYR A 154 7.83 -6.75 -8.80
C TYR A 154 8.01 -5.28 -8.42
N ASN A 155 9.26 -4.85 -8.24
CA ASN A 155 9.59 -3.46 -7.91
C ASN A 155 10.96 -3.06 -8.48
N PRO A 156 10.98 -2.36 -9.62
CA PRO A 156 12.22 -1.92 -10.26
C PRO A 156 13.04 -0.94 -9.43
N GLU A 157 12.41 -0.13 -8.57
CA GLU A 157 13.12 0.84 -7.73
C GLU A 157 13.91 0.14 -6.63
N ILE A 158 13.33 -0.88 -5.99
CA ILE A 158 14.02 -1.70 -5.00
C ILE A 158 15.19 -2.43 -5.68
N ALA A 159 14.95 -3.09 -6.81
CA ALA A 159 16.01 -3.78 -7.54
C ALA A 159 17.15 -2.83 -7.92
N LYS A 160 16.84 -1.66 -8.48
CA LYS A 160 17.83 -0.64 -8.80
C LYS A 160 18.66 -0.22 -7.57
N ALA A 161 18.00 -0.03 -6.41
CA ALA A 161 18.69 0.29 -5.17
C ALA A 161 19.62 -0.84 -4.73
N VAL A 162 19.19 -2.11 -4.82
CA VAL A 162 20.01 -3.28 -4.48
C VAL A 162 21.24 -3.37 -5.42
N PHE A 163 21.07 -3.15 -6.72
CA PHE A 163 22.19 -3.22 -7.68
C PHE A 163 23.16 -2.05 -7.53
N SER A 164 22.71 -0.87 -7.13
CA SER A 164 23.57 0.29 -6.87
C SER A 164 24.27 0.26 -5.51
N THR A 165 23.85 -0.62 -4.61
CA THR A 165 24.47 -0.77 -3.28
C THR A 165 25.70 -1.70 -3.37
N GLU A 166 26.80 -1.32 -2.75
CA GLU A 166 28.03 -2.14 -2.69
C GLU A 166 27.82 -3.42 -1.86
N LEU A 167 28.62 -4.44 -2.15
CA LEU A 167 28.60 -5.71 -1.43
C LEU A 167 28.85 -5.49 0.08
N ASN A 168 28.09 -6.17 0.92
CA ASN A 168 28.07 -6.08 2.39
C ASN A 168 27.63 -4.73 2.95
N LYS A 169 27.13 -3.82 2.10
CA LYS A 169 26.54 -2.55 2.54
C LYS A 169 25.03 -2.65 2.72
N VAL A 170 24.51 -1.74 3.52
CA VAL A 170 23.07 -1.61 3.80
C VAL A 170 22.47 -0.51 2.92
N GLY A 171 21.40 -0.85 2.23
CA GLY A 171 20.56 0.11 1.53
C GLY A 171 19.29 0.41 2.29
N ILE A 172 18.81 1.64 2.16
CA ILE A 172 17.50 2.09 2.64
C ILE A 172 16.81 2.76 1.46
N ILE A 173 15.60 2.35 1.16
CA ILE A 173 14.76 2.96 0.12
C ILE A 173 13.34 3.17 0.62
N ASN A 174 12.73 4.25 0.22
CA ASN A 174 11.33 4.53 0.42
C ASN A 174 10.62 4.55 -0.95
N PRO A 175 10.18 3.38 -1.46
CA PRO A 175 9.58 3.27 -2.78
C PRO A 175 8.19 3.92 -2.84
N ASN A 176 7.55 4.11 -1.71
CA ASN A 176 6.33 4.90 -1.54
C ASN A 176 6.28 5.43 -0.10
N LYS A 177 5.53 6.49 0.15
CA LYS A 177 5.49 7.16 1.46
C LYS A 177 5.09 6.25 2.64
N ALA A 178 4.43 5.12 2.38
CA ALA A 178 3.96 4.19 3.41
C ALA A 178 4.91 3.03 3.69
N THR A 179 5.96 2.85 2.88
CA THR A 179 6.84 1.68 2.98
C THR A 179 8.30 2.10 2.94
N ILE A 180 9.07 1.68 3.92
CA ILE A 180 10.52 1.79 3.91
C ILE A 180 11.10 0.38 3.86
N VAL A 181 12.01 0.15 2.93
CA VAL A 181 12.72 -1.12 2.77
C VAL A 181 14.16 -0.92 3.20
N VAL A 182 14.61 -1.75 4.14
CA VAL A 182 16.01 -1.83 4.56
C VAL A 182 16.56 -3.18 4.13
N PHE A 183 17.68 -3.21 3.47
CA PHE A 183 18.28 -4.44 2.98
C PHE A 183 19.81 -4.41 3.12
N GLN A 184 20.41 -5.59 3.21
CA GLN A 184 21.86 -5.76 3.12
C GLN A 184 22.19 -6.63 1.90
N LYS A 185 23.08 -6.15 1.05
CA LYS A 185 23.56 -6.90 -0.10
C LYS A 185 24.68 -7.85 0.33
N THR A 186 24.36 -9.11 0.54
CA THR A 186 25.30 -10.12 1.06
C THR A 186 26.01 -10.90 -0.04
N LYS A 187 25.46 -10.92 -1.25
CA LYS A 187 26.03 -11.65 -2.39
C LYS A 187 25.69 -10.94 -3.70
N GLU A 188 26.64 -11.00 -4.62
CA GLU A 188 26.44 -10.57 -5.99
C GLU A 188 26.96 -11.67 -6.92
N VAL A 189 26.16 -12.00 -7.92
CA VAL A 189 26.57 -12.87 -9.01
C VAL A 189 26.71 -12.00 -10.25
N LYS A 190 27.91 -11.86 -10.76
CA LYS A 190 28.13 -11.17 -12.04
C LYS A 190 27.51 -11.99 -13.14
N ALA A 191 26.86 -11.31 -14.08
CA ALA A 191 26.46 -11.98 -15.31
C ALA A 191 27.71 -12.57 -15.98
N GLU A 192 27.68 -13.86 -16.20
CA GLU A 192 28.67 -14.46 -17.13
C GLU A 192 28.34 -13.93 -18.52
N ASP A 193 29.36 -13.71 -19.33
CA ASP A 193 29.18 -13.37 -20.75
C ASP A 193 28.21 -14.38 -21.37
N ALA A 194 27.09 -13.89 -21.86
CA ALA A 194 26.03 -14.74 -22.37
C ALA A 194 26.56 -15.58 -23.52
N ASN A 195 26.81 -16.85 -23.27
CA ASN A 195 27.08 -17.79 -24.33
C ASN A 195 25.75 -18.05 -25.05
N PHE A 196 25.57 -17.37 -26.20
CA PHE A 196 24.34 -17.45 -27.00
C PHE A 196 23.96 -18.90 -27.33
N ASP A 197 24.93 -19.76 -27.61
CA ASP A 197 24.65 -21.16 -27.96
C ASP A 197 24.08 -21.96 -26.78
N LYS A 198 24.48 -21.64 -25.53
CA LYS A 198 23.90 -22.26 -24.33
C LYS A 198 22.52 -21.68 -23.96
N SER A 199 22.26 -20.42 -24.31
CA SER A 199 21.04 -19.71 -23.92
C SER A 199 20.03 -19.62 -25.03
N LYS A 200 20.31 -20.08 -26.24
CA LYS A 200 19.50 -19.90 -27.44
C LYS A 200 18.06 -20.37 -27.28
N GLU A 201 17.85 -21.56 -26.72
CA GLU A 201 16.51 -22.11 -26.55
C GLU A 201 15.72 -21.34 -25.46
N GLN A 202 16.40 -20.90 -24.40
CA GLN A 202 15.78 -20.06 -23.36
C GLN A 202 15.37 -18.71 -23.94
N VAL A 203 16.27 -18.02 -24.62
CA VAL A 203 16.00 -16.71 -25.27
C VAL A 203 14.85 -16.81 -26.25
N LYS A 204 14.79 -17.91 -27.03
CA LYS A 204 13.69 -18.15 -27.97
C LYS A 204 12.35 -18.36 -27.25
N SER A 205 12.36 -19.14 -26.17
CA SER A 205 11.17 -19.36 -25.31
C SER A 205 10.68 -18.06 -24.71
N ASP A 206 11.56 -17.27 -24.11
CA ASP A 206 11.24 -15.99 -23.48
C ASP A 206 10.70 -14.98 -24.49
N TYR A 207 11.30 -14.92 -25.70
CA TYR A 207 10.80 -14.08 -26.79
C TYR A 207 9.38 -14.46 -27.22
N ILE A 208 9.12 -15.77 -27.38
CA ILE A 208 7.78 -16.27 -27.75
C ILE A 208 6.78 -15.94 -26.66
N ASN A 209 7.09 -16.20 -25.39
CA ASN A 209 6.22 -15.93 -24.25
C ASN A 209 5.89 -14.43 -24.12
N ASN A 210 6.89 -13.56 -24.29
CA ASN A 210 6.70 -12.12 -24.28
C ASN A 210 5.81 -11.65 -25.44
N LYS A 211 5.99 -12.22 -26.63
CA LYS A 211 5.13 -11.91 -27.79
C LYS A 211 3.70 -12.39 -27.60
N VAL A 212 3.51 -13.58 -27.04
CA VAL A 212 2.17 -14.09 -26.71
C VAL A 212 1.49 -13.18 -25.69
N ALA A 213 2.19 -12.78 -24.62
CA ALA A 213 1.67 -11.85 -23.61
C ALA A 213 1.30 -10.49 -24.22
N GLU A 214 2.15 -9.94 -25.10
CA GLU A 214 1.87 -8.69 -25.83
C GLU A 214 0.60 -8.81 -26.72
N TYR A 215 0.42 -9.92 -27.43
CA TYR A 215 -0.78 -10.14 -28.22
C TYR A 215 -2.04 -10.31 -27.36
N MET A 216 -1.93 -11.07 -26.27
CA MET A 216 -3.07 -11.26 -25.35
C MET A 216 -3.52 -9.95 -24.71
N SER A 217 -2.59 -9.07 -24.32
CA SER A 217 -2.91 -7.75 -23.73
C SER A 217 -3.58 -6.78 -24.71
N LYS A 218 -3.55 -7.05 -26.00
CA LYS A 218 -4.23 -6.26 -27.05
C LYS A 218 -5.61 -6.80 -27.42
N LEU A 219 -5.97 -8.00 -26.95
CA LEU A 219 -7.23 -8.67 -27.25
C LEU A 219 -8.29 -8.46 -26.14
N PHE A 220 -7.88 -7.98 -24.99
CA PHE A 220 -8.71 -7.67 -23.82
C PHE A 220 -8.45 -6.24 -23.34
#